data_3570d4e70ebcc8ea8919b715ccb94cdc
#
_entry.id   3570d4e70ebcc8ea8919b715ccb94cdc
#
_cell.length_a   1.000
_cell.length_b   1.000
_cell.length_c   1.000
_cell.angle_alpha   90.00
_cell.angle_beta   90.00
_cell.angle_gamma   90.00
#
_symmetry.space_group_name_H-M   'P 1'
#
loop_
_entity.id
_entity.type
_entity.pdbx_description
1 polymer ?
#
loop_
_entity_poly.entity_id
_entity_poly.type
_entity_poly.pdbx_seq_one_letter_code
_entity_poly.pdbx_strand_id
1 'polypeptide(L)'
;MACVARIVAIESPERMADAHAIRRRVFIEEQHVPEELELDEDDRQAVHALALMDGRAVGCGRLVAHGGVEVKIGRMAVLAELRGTGIGQAILEFLMNEARRRGFSRAVLHAQLSAEGFYLKQGFLPVGPVFEEAGMSHRKMERPL
;
A
#
# COMPACT_ATOMS: atom_id res chain seq x y z
N MET A 1 21.49 -10.45 -8.41
CA MET A 1 21.36 -9.00 -8.58
C MET A 1 20.00 -8.53 -8.14
N ALA A 2 19.94 -7.49 -7.31
CA ALA A 2 18.64 -7.00 -6.84
C ALA A 2 17.84 -6.36 -7.99
N CYS A 3 16.56 -6.64 -8.05
CA CYS A 3 15.66 -5.94 -8.98
C CYS A 3 15.52 -4.48 -8.53
N VAL A 4 15.74 -3.55 -9.43
CA VAL A 4 15.60 -2.12 -9.14
C VAL A 4 14.30 -1.63 -9.74
N ALA A 5 13.36 -1.29 -8.86
CA ALA A 5 12.11 -0.66 -9.26
C ALA A 5 12.21 0.83 -8.98
N ARG A 6 11.67 1.63 -9.89
CA ARG A 6 11.54 3.07 -9.70
C ARG A 6 10.14 3.35 -9.17
N ILE A 7 10.07 4.09 -8.05
CA ILE A 7 8.78 4.45 -7.46
C ILE A 7 8.43 5.87 -7.88
N VAL A 8 7.24 6.04 -8.41
CA VAL A 8 6.74 7.35 -8.86
C VAL A 8 5.38 7.64 -8.25
N ALA A 9 5.08 8.93 -8.08
CA ALA A 9 3.72 9.35 -7.74
C ALA A 9 2.85 9.25 -9.00
N ILE A 10 1.60 8.82 -8.82
CA ILE A 10 0.66 8.75 -9.94
C ILE A 10 0.07 10.14 -10.18
N GLU A 11 0.26 10.67 -11.38
CA GLU A 11 -0.19 12.00 -11.78
C GLU A 11 -1.02 12.00 -13.08
N SER A 12 -1.37 10.81 -13.59
CA SER A 12 -2.14 10.71 -14.83
C SER A 12 -3.17 9.59 -14.76
N PRO A 13 -4.27 9.69 -15.53
CA PRO A 13 -5.25 8.60 -15.62
C PRO A 13 -4.65 7.29 -16.14
N GLU A 14 -3.68 7.37 -17.03
CA GLU A 14 -3.00 6.18 -17.60
C GLU A 14 -2.26 5.42 -16.50
N ARG A 15 -1.52 6.13 -15.65
CA ARG A 15 -0.82 5.52 -14.51
C ARG A 15 -1.80 4.99 -13.48
N MET A 16 -2.93 5.68 -13.26
CA MET A 16 -3.95 5.18 -12.35
C MET A 16 -4.58 3.89 -12.88
N ALA A 17 -4.77 3.77 -14.17
CA ALA A 17 -5.25 2.54 -14.78
C ALA A 17 -4.27 1.38 -14.54
N ASP A 18 -2.95 1.65 -14.59
CA ASP A 18 -1.93 0.65 -14.27
C ASP A 18 -2.06 0.17 -12.81
N ALA A 19 -2.26 1.09 -11.88
CA ALA A 19 -2.45 0.75 -10.47
C ALA A 19 -3.73 -0.08 -10.28
N HIS A 20 -4.83 0.31 -10.90
CA HIS A 20 -6.08 -0.45 -10.84
C HIS A 20 -5.92 -1.86 -11.40
N ALA A 21 -5.15 -2.04 -12.45
CA ALA A 21 -4.89 -3.37 -13.01
C ALA A 21 -4.13 -4.26 -12.03
N ILE A 22 -3.13 -3.72 -11.33
CA ILE A 22 -2.39 -4.45 -10.29
C ILE A 22 -3.32 -4.81 -9.14
N ARG A 23 -4.13 -3.86 -8.66
CA ARG A 23 -5.06 -4.05 -7.56
C ARG A 23 -6.10 -5.12 -7.89
N ARG A 24 -6.62 -5.11 -9.12
CA ARG A 24 -7.54 -6.14 -9.58
C ARG A 24 -6.89 -7.51 -9.52
N ARG A 25 -5.67 -7.61 -10.04
CA ARG A 25 -4.96 -8.89 -10.08
C ARG A 25 -4.65 -9.42 -8.68
N VAL A 26 -4.21 -8.57 -7.76
CA VAL A 26 -3.82 -8.98 -6.41
C VAL A 26 -5.02 -9.12 -5.48
N PHE A 27 -5.90 -8.12 -5.42
CA PHE A 27 -6.97 -8.11 -4.43
C PHE A 27 -8.21 -8.86 -4.89
N ILE A 28 -8.62 -8.70 -6.15
CA ILE A 28 -9.85 -9.30 -6.65
C ILE A 28 -9.61 -10.72 -7.16
N GLU A 29 -8.65 -10.90 -8.06
CA GLU A 29 -8.41 -12.21 -8.67
C GLU A 29 -7.69 -13.17 -7.74
N GLU A 30 -6.63 -12.74 -7.08
CA GLU A 30 -5.83 -13.58 -6.21
C GLU A 30 -6.44 -13.76 -4.82
N GLN A 31 -6.90 -12.68 -4.18
CA GLN A 31 -7.40 -12.68 -2.80
C GLN A 31 -8.92 -12.73 -2.69
N HIS A 32 -9.64 -12.66 -3.82
CA HIS A 32 -11.11 -12.75 -3.87
C HIS A 32 -11.84 -11.65 -3.10
N VAL A 33 -11.25 -10.47 -3.00
CA VAL A 33 -11.93 -9.31 -2.42
C VAL A 33 -13.03 -8.87 -3.39
N PRO A 34 -14.27 -8.65 -2.92
CA PRO A 34 -15.32 -8.12 -3.79
C PRO A 34 -14.92 -6.77 -4.40
N GLU A 35 -15.20 -6.59 -5.69
CA GLU A 35 -14.82 -5.38 -6.40
C GLU A 35 -15.39 -4.12 -5.74
N GLU A 36 -16.62 -4.17 -5.23
CA GLU A 36 -17.27 -3.06 -4.56
C GLU A 36 -16.59 -2.63 -3.26
N LEU A 37 -15.79 -3.51 -2.65
CA LEU A 37 -15.01 -3.18 -1.45
C LEU A 37 -13.62 -2.68 -1.80
N GLU A 38 -13.07 -3.09 -2.93
CA GLU A 38 -11.72 -2.73 -3.36
C GLU A 38 -11.67 -1.30 -3.90
N LEU A 39 -12.64 -0.93 -4.74
CA LEU A 39 -12.77 0.42 -5.28
C LEU A 39 -13.58 1.26 -4.27
N ASP A 40 -13.01 2.37 -3.82
CA ASP A 40 -13.67 3.25 -2.87
C ASP A 40 -13.42 4.73 -3.20
N GLU A 41 -14.11 5.62 -2.48
CA GLU A 41 -14.00 7.05 -2.74
C GLU A 41 -12.66 7.65 -2.30
N ASP A 42 -11.93 6.98 -1.41
CA ASP A 42 -10.64 7.45 -0.94
C ASP A 42 -9.61 7.55 -2.09
N ASP A 43 -9.81 6.80 -3.17
CA ASP A 43 -8.91 6.86 -4.33
C ASP A 43 -8.76 8.27 -4.90
N ARG A 44 -9.80 9.08 -4.83
CA ARG A 44 -9.77 10.44 -5.40
C ARG A 44 -8.85 11.39 -4.63
N GLN A 45 -8.73 11.19 -3.32
CA GLN A 45 -7.99 12.08 -2.43
C GLN A 45 -6.63 11.51 -2.05
N ALA A 46 -6.38 10.26 -2.40
CA ALA A 46 -5.16 9.58 -2.02
C ALA A 46 -3.96 10.04 -2.84
N VAL A 47 -2.79 9.97 -2.20
CA VAL A 47 -1.53 9.97 -2.94
C VAL A 47 -1.29 8.51 -3.33
N HIS A 48 -1.11 8.26 -4.61
CA HIS A 48 -0.85 6.92 -5.12
C HIS A 48 0.60 6.79 -5.57
N ALA A 49 1.22 5.68 -5.19
CA ALA A 49 2.57 5.32 -5.63
C ALA A 49 2.49 4.15 -6.59
N LEU A 50 3.35 4.16 -7.60
CA LEU A 50 3.45 3.09 -8.59
C LEU A 50 4.91 2.67 -8.70
N ALA A 51 5.16 1.37 -8.65
CA ALA A 51 6.49 0.81 -8.88
C ALA A 51 6.61 0.39 -10.33
N LEU A 52 7.64 0.88 -10.99
CA LEU A 52 7.94 0.59 -12.40
C LEU A 52 9.26 -0.17 -12.49
N MET A 53 9.24 -1.25 -13.26
CA MET A 53 10.44 -2.04 -13.54
C MET A 53 10.51 -2.21 -15.06
N ASP A 54 11.57 -1.67 -15.69
CA ASP A 54 11.72 -1.67 -17.13
C ASP A 54 10.47 -1.11 -17.85
N GLY A 55 9.90 -0.03 -17.29
CA GLY A 55 8.71 0.61 -17.83
C GLY A 55 7.38 -0.10 -17.54
N ARG A 56 7.42 -1.25 -16.88
CA ARG A 56 6.23 -2.04 -16.55
C ARG A 56 5.80 -1.76 -15.11
N ALA A 57 4.51 -1.54 -14.89
CA ALA A 57 3.95 -1.38 -13.55
C ALA A 57 3.91 -2.74 -12.85
N VAL A 58 4.51 -2.83 -11.66
CA VAL A 58 4.66 -4.09 -10.93
C VAL A 58 4.18 -4.03 -9.49
N GLY A 59 3.87 -2.86 -8.98
CA GLY A 59 3.36 -2.69 -7.61
C GLY A 59 2.76 -1.32 -7.41
N CYS A 60 2.00 -1.16 -6.32
CA CYS A 60 1.36 0.10 -5.99
C CYS A 60 1.08 0.21 -4.50
N GLY A 61 0.67 1.40 -4.07
CA GLY A 61 0.21 1.68 -2.72
C GLY A 61 -0.44 3.05 -2.70
N ARG A 62 -1.22 3.33 -1.64
CA ARG A 62 -1.85 4.64 -1.49
C ARG A 62 -1.72 5.17 -0.08
N LEU A 63 -1.84 6.48 0.03
CA LEU A 63 -1.74 7.24 1.27
C LEU A 63 -2.95 8.15 1.36
N VAL A 64 -3.71 8.07 2.44
CA VAL A 64 -4.91 8.87 2.66
C VAL A 64 -4.79 9.60 3.98
N ALA A 65 -5.13 10.90 4.02
CA ALA A 65 -5.21 11.62 5.28
C ALA A 65 -6.30 11.00 6.16
N HIS A 66 -5.98 10.72 7.43
CA HIS A 66 -6.84 9.95 8.34
C HIS A 66 -7.19 10.73 9.60
N GLY A 67 -7.17 12.04 9.53
CA GLY A 67 -7.49 12.92 10.66
C GLY A 67 -6.24 13.47 11.35
N GLY A 68 -6.23 14.79 11.57
CA GLY A 68 -5.15 15.47 12.26
C GLY A 68 -3.79 15.25 11.61
N VAL A 69 -2.86 14.65 12.34
CA VAL A 69 -1.48 14.42 11.91
C VAL A 69 -1.25 12.99 11.41
N GLU A 70 -2.31 12.24 11.19
CA GLU A 70 -2.26 10.82 10.89
C GLU A 70 -2.60 10.55 9.42
N VAL A 71 -1.88 9.63 8.80
CA VAL A 71 -2.19 9.12 7.47
C VAL A 71 -2.45 7.63 7.54
N LYS A 72 -3.32 7.13 6.65
CA LYS A 72 -3.53 5.70 6.48
C LYS A 72 -2.91 5.23 5.18
N ILE A 73 -2.04 4.22 5.28
CA ILE A 73 -1.44 3.56 4.12
C ILE A 73 -2.27 2.32 3.81
N GLY A 74 -2.55 2.10 2.55
CA GLY A 74 -3.33 0.95 2.12
C GLY A 74 -3.13 0.62 0.66
N ARG A 75 -3.86 -0.40 0.21
CA ARG A 75 -3.79 -0.88 -1.17
C ARG A 75 -2.37 -1.19 -1.61
N MET A 76 -1.54 -1.66 -0.68
CA MET A 76 -0.19 -2.12 -0.96
C MET A 76 -0.27 -3.43 -1.71
N ALA A 77 0.25 -3.48 -2.92
CA ALA A 77 0.22 -4.68 -3.75
C ALA A 77 1.46 -4.78 -4.62
N VAL A 78 2.02 -5.99 -4.70
CA VAL A 78 3.14 -6.31 -5.59
C VAL A 78 2.74 -7.57 -6.34
N LEU A 79 3.00 -7.60 -7.64
CA LEU A 79 2.72 -8.80 -8.44
C LEU A 79 3.43 -10.02 -7.85
N ALA A 80 2.74 -11.16 -7.83
CA ALA A 80 3.19 -12.38 -7.14
C ALA A 80 4.62 -12.78 -7.51
N GLU A 81 4.96 -12.70 -8.79
CA GLU A 81 6.27 -13.11 -9.31
C GLU A 81 7.42 -12.22 -8.84
N LEU A 82 7.12 -11.06 -8.25
CA LEU A 82 8.14 -10.10 -7.81
C LEU A 82 8.13 -9.87 -6.30
N ARG A 83 7.37 -10.65 -5.55
CA ARG A 83 7.36 -10.57 -4.09
C ARG A 83 8.70 -11.05 -3.53
N GLY A 84 9.13 -10.45 -2.41
CA GLY A 84 10.41 -10.80 -1.79
C GLY A 84 11.61 -10.12 -2.44
N THR A 85 11.41 -9.17 -3.35
CA THR A 85 12.50 -8.47 -4.04
C THR A 85 12.74 -7.05 -3.54
N GLY A 86 12.02 -6.61 -2.49
CA GLY A 86 12.18 -5.27 -1.93
C GLY A 86 11.26 -4.21 -2.52
N ILE A 87 10.40 -4.56 -3.47
CA ILE A 87 9.50 -3.59 -4.12
C ILE A 87 8.48 -3.03 -3.11
N GLY A 88 7.88 -3.90 -2.30
CA GLY A 88 6.92 -3.47 -1.27
C GLY A 88 7.55 -2.49 -0.28
N GLN A 89 8.77 -2.77 0.16
CA GLN A 89 9.52 -1.87 1.05
C GLN A 89 9.76 -0.52 0.39
N ALA A 90 10.14 -0.50 -0.89
CA ALA A 90 10.40 0.73 -1.61
C ALA A 90 9.12 1.57 -1.76
N ILE A 91 7.99 0.94 -2.04
CA ILE A 91 6.69 1.62 -2.11
C ILE A 91 6.35 2.24 -0.75
N LEU A 92 6.48 1.47 0.31
CA LEU A 92 6.16 1.91 1.68
C LEU A 92 7.05 3.11 2.07
N GLU A 93 8.34 3.04 1.81
CA GLU A 93 9.26 4.14 2.10
C GLU A 93 8.89 5.41 1.33
N PHE A 94 8.53 5.26 0.06
CA PHE A 94 8.08 6.39 -0.75
C PHE A 94 6.86 7.05 -0.12
N LEU A 95 5.87 6.27 0.28
CA LEU A 95 4.65 6.81 0.89
C LEU A 95 4.94 7.46 2.24
N MET A 96 5.79 6.87 3.07
CA MET A 96 6.16 7.46 4.36
C MET A 96 6.92 8.78 4.18
N ASN A 97 7.84 8.83 3.23
CA ASN A 97 8.58 10.07 2.94
C ASN A 97 7.64 11.15 2.42
N GLU A 98 6.67 10.80 1.60
CA GLU A 98 5.65 11.72 1.12
C GLU A 98 4.80 12.27 2.27
N ALA A 99 4.42 11.40 3.22
CA ALA A 99 3.68 11.80 4.40
C ALA A 99 4.47 12.77 5.27
N ARG A 100 5.76 12.50 5.49
CA ARG A 100 6.66 13.39 6.24
C ARG A 100 6.76 14.76 5.58
N ARG A 101 6.93 14.78 4.27
CA ARG A 101 7.04 16.01 3.50
C ARG A 101 5.77 16.86 3.61
N ARG A 102 4.62 16.24 3.78
CA ARG A 102 3.33 16.93 3.94
C ARG A 102 3.01 17.30 5.38
N GLY A 103 3.90 17.01 6.33
CA GLY A 103 3.76 17.41 7.72
C GLY A 103 3.02 16.42 8.61
N PHE A 104 2.72 15.23 8.13
CA PHE A 104 2.12 14.19 8.97
C PHE A 104 3.17 13.55 9.88
N SER A 105 2.74 13.14 11.07
CA SER A 105 3.64 12.61 12.09
C SER A 105 3.39 11.15 12.45
N ARG A 106 2.32 10.53 11.96
CA ARG A 106 1.99 9.13 12.25
C ARG A 106 1.40 8.45 11.04
N ALA A 107 1.82 7.20 10.79
CA ALA A 107 1.23 6.34 9.78
C ALA A 107 0.51 5.17 10.45
N VAL A 108 -0.69 4.86 9.99
CA VAL A 108 -1.45 3.68 10.40
C VAL A 108 -1.79 2.85 9.18
N LEU A 109 -2.02 1.57 9.39
CA LEU A 109 -2.49 0.68 8.34
C LEU A 109 -3.23 -0.51 8.96
N HIS A 110 -4.03 -1.18 8.13
CA HIS A 110 -4.66 -2.45 8.48
C HIS A 110 -3.90 -3.56 7.77
N ALA A 111 -3.03 -4.25 8.50
CA ALA A 111 -2.20 -5.30 7.93
C ALA A 111 -2.96 -6.62 7.90
N GLN A 112 -2.98 -7.28 6.74
CA GLN A 112 -3.36 -8.69 6.71
C GLN A 112 -2.37 -9.46 7.59
N LEU A 113 -2.84 -10.45 8.36
CA LEU A 113 -1.96 -11.17 9.28
C LEU A 113 -0.75 -11.78 8.58
N SER A 114 -0.92 -12.23 7.34
CA SER A 114 0.18 -12.77 6.54
C SER A 114 1.27 -11.73 6.23
N ALA A 115 0.96 -10.44 6.31
CA ALA A 115 1.90 -9.35 6.04
C ALA A 115 2.41 -8.67 7.32
N GLU A 116 1.95 -9.08 8.49
CA GLU A 116 2.33 -8.44 9.76
C GLU A 116 3.85 -8.43 9.96
N GLY A 117 4.52 -9.55 9.65
CA GLY A 117 5.97 -9.64 9.76
C GLY A 117 6.70 -8.64 8.88
N PHE A 118 6.19 -8.40 7.69
CA PHE A 118 6.75 -7.39 6.79
C PHE A 118 6.69 -6.00 7.43
N TYR A 119 5.52 -5.62 7.95
CA TYR A 119 5.36 -4.29 8.56
C TYR A 119 6.13 -4.14 9.88
N LEU A 120 6.25 -5.21 10.67
CA LEU A 120 7.10 -5.20 11.86
C LEU A 120 8.54 -4.82 11.51
N LYS A 121 9.08 -5.39 10.45
CA LYS A 121 10.44 -5.07 9.99
C LYS A 121 10.57 -3.62 9.53
N GLN A 122 9.47 -2.99 9.13
CA GLN A 122 9.46 -1.61 8.70
C GLN A 122 9.16 -0.64 9.86
N GLY A 123 9.18 -1.12 11.10
CA GLY A 123 9.02 -0.28 12.29
C GLY A 123 7.57 -0.07 12.74
N PHE A 124 6.61 -0.73 12.13
CA PHE A 124 5.22 -0.67 12.59
C PHE A 124 4.99 -1.61 13.76
N LEU A 125 4.16 -1.18 14.71
CA LEU A 125 3.78 -1.97 15.86
C LEU A 125 2.26 -2.24 15.85
N PRO A 126 1.83 -3.45 16.24
CA PRO A 126 0.41 -3.77 16.27
C PRO A 126 -0.31 -3.01 17.38
N VAL A 127 -1.55 -2.60 17.10
CA VAL A 127 -2.42 -1.87 18.03
C VAL A 127 -3.78 -2.54 18.03
N GLY A 128 -4.18 -3.04 19.19
CA GLY A 128 -5.50 -3.65 19.36
C GLY A 128 -5.60 -5.09 18.88
N PRO A 129 -6.80 -5.64 18.92
CA PRO A 129 -7.03 -7.05 18.58
C PRO A 129 -7.05 -7.30 17.07
N VAL A 130 -6.96 -8.56 16.70
CA VAL A 130 -7.23 -9.02 15.33
C VAL A 130 -8.69 -8.76 15.00
N PHE A 131 -8.96 -8.29 13.79
CA PHE A 131 -10.32 -8.07 13.29
C PHE A 131 -10.44 -8.59 11.86
N GLU A 132 -11.66 -8.73 11.39
CA GLU A 132 -11.91 -9.21 10.04
C GLU A 132 -12.27 -8.03 9.13
N GLU A 133 -11.67 -8.00 7.94
CA GLU A 133 -11.91 -6.99 6.93
C GLU A 133 -11.80 -7.66 5.56
N ALA A 134 -12.80 -7.46 4.70
CA ALA A 134 -12.86 -8.07 3.37
C ALA A 134 -12.66 -9.60 3.41
N GLY A 135 -13.18 -10.26 4.45
CA GLY A 135 -13.11 -11.71 4.59
C GLY A 135 -11.77 -12.26 5.06
N MET A 136 -10.85 -11.40 5.48
CA MET A 136 -9.52 -11.80 5.92
C MET A 136 -9.20 -11.20 7.28
N SER A 137 -8.38 -11.92 8.08
CA SER A 137 -7.92 -11.44 9.37
C SER A 137 -6.88 -10.34 9.21
N HIS A 138 -7.09 -9.24 9.92
CA HIS A 138 -6.24 -8.06 9.90
C HIS A 138 -5.87 -7.62 11.30
N ARG A 139 -4.83 -6.81 11.39
CA ARG A 139 -4.48 -6.10 12.62
C ARG A 139 -4.08 -4.68 12.28
N LYS A 140 -4.59 -3.72 13.05
CA LYS A 140 -4.15 -2.33 12.93
C LYS A 140 -2.69 -2.24 13.39
N MET A 141 -1.88 -1.56 12.62
CA MET A 141 -0.48 -1.28 12.98
C MET A 141 -0.20 0.21 12.79
N GLU A 142 0.74 0.73 13.57
CA GLU A 142 1.10 2.14 13.48
C GLU A 142 2.59 2.35 13.71
N ARG A 143 3.10 3.47 13.19
CA ARG A 143 4.45 3.93 13.50
C ARG A 143 4.53 5.45 13.43
N PRO A 144 5.39 6.08 14.25
CA PRO A 144 5.70 7.50 14.07
C PRO A 144 6.49 7.72 12.77
N LEU A 145 6.28 8.87 12.18
CA LEU A 145 6.97 9.24 10.94
C LEU A 145 8.21 10.09 11.21
#